data_628bf231b0f6a9485b6243c07614a635
#
_entry.id   628bf231b0f6a9485b6243c07614a635
#
_cell.length_a   1.000
_cell.length_b   1.000
_cell.length_c   1.000
_cell.angle_alpha   90.00
_cell.angle_beta   90.00
_cell.angle_gamma   90.00
#
_symmetry.space_group_name_H-M   'P 1'
#
loop_
_entity.id
_entity.type
_entity.pdbx_description
1 polymer ?
#
loop_
_entity_poly.entity_id
_entity_poly.type
_entity_poly.pdbx_seq_one_letter_code
_entity_poly.pdbx_strand_id
1 'polypeptide(L)'
;MSIHLLVQQPELDLTFSEQAFDRPFNFVALDQTVEAACATATQHPRALYLFMQRYTHFNGAAGSLVARLASSIGLSRELFREPACELFDEADRGLEVAAKVLSATIDEHSDAHHKGCSHRTLAQATLKAVGNYAALTDAERNSFATVPTWLTQLLEAAVVGYQGIPGDLEALIRAMGVHAASEMLAAREYAVIDKVVRYTNAGLGFDQYLKDGHGQVELNGQKISAWYWIAVHGSHKEAGVETDHAHDALEALTLAMQYCTLPNQQVWQLAFEGFEAFVTLQQTFFQEAQKECLDLIKTEMGSLI
;
A
#
# COMPACT_ATOMS: atom_id res chain seq x y z
N MET A 1 16.44 5.42 15.47
CA MET A 1 16.26 6.75 16.12
C MET A 1 15.29 6.54 17.26
N SER A 2 15.68 6.76 18.53
CA SER A 2 14.90 6.28 19.68
C SER A 2 13.57 7.03 19.86
N ILE A 3 12.49 6.27 20.02
CA ILE A 3 11.11 6.68 20.35
C ILE A 3 10.99 7.64 21.57
N HIS A 4 12.07 7.91 22.28
CA HIS A 4 12.09 8.81 23.45
C HIS A 4 11.75 10.27 23.18
N LEU A 5 11.64 10.72 21.92
CA LEU A 5 11.35 12.13 21.59
C LEU A 5 9.85 12.49 21.54
N LEU A 6 8.96 11.51 21.56
CA LEU A 6 7.50 11.74 21.48
C LEU A 6 6.82 11.90 22.86
N VAL A 7 7.52 11.64 23.96
CA VAL A 7 6.95 11.60 25.32
C VAL A 7 6.68 12.99 25.94
N GLN A 8 6.95 14.08 25.24
CA GLN A 8 6.75 15.44 25.77
C GLN A 8 5.74 16.30 24.96
N GLN A 9 4.62 15.74 24.52
CA GLN A 9 3.52 16.58 24.03
C GLN A 9 2.47 16.80 25.12
N PRO A 10 2.20 18.07 25.51
CA PRO A 10 1.34 18.40 26.65
C PRO A 10 -0.15 18.38 26.35
N GLU A 11 -0.65 17.80 25.35
CA GLU A 11 -2.04 17.38 25.10
C GLU A 11 -2.02 16.42 23.93
N LEU A 12 -2.09 15.13 24.21
CA LEU A 12 -2.35 14.15 23.16
C LEU A 12 -3.72 14.48 22.54
N ASP A 13 -3.69 14.88 21.27
CA ASP A 13 -4.90 14.99 20.49
C ASP A 13 -5.67 13.67 20.60
N LEU A 14 -6.98 13.73 20.80
CA LEU A 14 -7.83 12.55 20.90
C LEU A 14 -8.16 11.96 19.53
N THR A 15 -7.55 12.51 18.46
CA THR A 15 -7.79 12.09 17.08
C THR A 15 -6.49 11.81 16.37
N PHE A 16 -6.42 10.69 15.65
CA PHE A 16 -5.33 10.42 14.74
C PHE A 16 -5.46 11.26 13.47
N SER A 17 -4.37 11.86 13.03
CA SER A 17 -4.32 12.70 11.83
C SER A 17 -3.06 12.42 11.00
N GLU A 18 -3.13 12.70 9.71
CA GLU A 18 -1.98 12.55 8.80
C GLU A 18 -0.77 13.36 9.28
N GLN A 19 -0.97 14.60 9.75
CA GLN A 19 0.09 15.47 10.23
C GLN A 19 0.84 14.88 11.44
N ALA A 20 0.15 14.10 12.27
CA ALA A 20 0.77 13.45 13.42
C ALA A 20 1.79 12.38 12.99
N PHE A 21 1.55 11.71 11.87
CA PHE A 21 2.47 10.71 11.31
C PHE A 21 3.54 11.32 10.39
N ASP A 22 3.21 12.37 9.61
CA ASP A 22 4.17 12.99 8.68
C ASP A 22 5.44 13.52 9.40
N ARG A 23 5.27 14.17 10.56
CA ARG A 23 6.39 14.77 11.31
C ARG A 23 7.48 13.78 11.70
N PRO A 24 7.17 12.59 12.31
CA PRO A 24 8.21 11.65 12.72
C PRO A 24 8.77 10.83 11.55
N PHE A 25 7.99 10.59 10.47
CA PHE A 25 8.38 9.67 9.41
C PHE A 25 8.92 10.33 8.15
N ASN A 26 8.89 11.66 8.06
CA ASN A 26 9.44 12.42 6.93
C ASN A 26 8.99 11.88 5.56
N PHE A 27 7.72 12.04 5.24
CA PHE A 27 7.13 11.53 4.00
C PHE A 27 7.82 12.02 2.73
N VAL A 28 8.43 13.21 2.76
CA VAL A 28 9.21 13.70 1.62
C VAL A 28 10.42 12.79 1.31
N ALA A 29 11.10 12.29 2.33
CA ALA A 29 12.20 11.35 2.13
C ALA A 29 11.73 9.97 1.63
N LEU A 30 10.52 9.55 2.05
CA LEU A 30 9.90 8.34 1.52
C LEU A 30 9.58 8.50 0.03
N ASP A 31 8.93 9.61 -0.36
CA ASP A 31 8.64 9.91 -1.76
C ASP A 31 9.91 9.91 -2.63
N GLN A 32 11.02 10.48 -2.13
CA GLN A 32 12.31 10.48 -2.84
C GLN A 32 12.85 9.06 -3.05
N THR A 33 12.62 8.14 -2.12
CA THR A 33 13.02 6.73 -2.28
C THR A 33 12.21 6.06 -3.40
N VAL A 34 10.91 6.29 -3.43
CA VAL A 34 10.03 5.82 -4.52
C VAL A 34 10.44 6.42 -5.87
N GLU A 35 10.66 7.75 -5.89
CA GLU A 35 11.08 8.48 -7.11
C GLU A 35 12.40 7.93 -7.67
N ALA A 36 13.39 7.66 -6.83
CA ALA A 36 14.68 7.10 -7.23
C ALA A 36 14.55 5.69 -7.83
N ALA A 37 13.73 4.83 -7.23
CA ALA A 37 13.48 3.48 -7.75
C ALA A 37 12.78 3.52 -9.12
N CYS A 38 11.73 4.34 -9.25
CA CYS A 38 11.00 4.52 -10.52
C CYS A 38 11.88 5.13 -11.61
N ALA A 39 12.67 6.15 -11.28
CA ALA A 39 13.58 6.80 -12.22
C ALA A 39 14.65 5.81 -12.73
N THR A 40 15.12 4.90 -11.87
CA THR A 40 16.01 3.81 -12.30
C THR A 40 15.29 2.83 -13.23
N ALA A 41 14.10 2.38 -12.85
CA ALA A 41 13.32 1.42 -13.63
C ALA A 41 12.99 1.94 -15.04
N THR A 42 12.70 3.22 -15.20
CA THR A 42 12.37 3.83 -16.51
C THR A 42 13.54 3.96 -17.47
N GLN A 43 14.78 3.72 -17.04
CA GLN A 43 15.96 3.78 -17.90
C GLN A 43 16.01 2.65 -18.94
N HIS A 44 15.31 1.52 -18.68
CA HIS A 44 15.28 0.38 -19.60
C HIS A 44 13.91 -0.32 -19.54
N PRO A 45 13.29 -0.70 -20.70
CA PRO A 45 11.96 -1.33 -20.72
C PRO A 45 11.86 -2.60 -19.88
N ARG A 46 12.91 -3.44 -19.89
CA ARG A 46 12.95 -4.68 -19.09
C ARG A 46 13.06 -4.40 -17.58
N ALA A 47 13.78 -3.34 -17.20
CA ALA A 47 13.87 -2.89 -15.80
C ALA A 47 12.52 -2.33 -15.31
N LEU A 48 11.79 -1.61 -16.16
CA LEU A 48 10.42 -1.17 -15.83
C LEU A 48 9.49 -2.38 -15.63
N TYR A 49 9.61 -3.41 -16.47
CA TYR A 49 8.84 -4.63 -16.28
C TYR A 49 9.20 -5.33 -14.97
N LEU A 50 10.48 -5.49 -14.66
CA LEU A 50 10.97 -6.09 -13.41
C LEU A 50 10.41 -5.33 -12.20
N PHE A 51 10.53 -4.01 -12.18
CA PHE A 51 9.99 -3.16 -11.12
C PHE A 51 8.49 -3.38 -10.95
N MET A 52 7.71 -3.28 -12.03
CA MET A 52 6.25 -3.45 -11.97
C MET A 52 5.86 -4.88 -11.55
N GLN A 53 6.62 -5.88 -11.93
CA GLN A 53 6.39 -7.26 -11.51
C GLN A 53 6.60 -7.43 -9.99
N ARG A 54 7.65 -6.82 -9.41
CA ARG A 54 7.89 -6.80 -7.96
C ARG A 54 6.79 -6.02 -7.23
N TYR A 55 6.42 -4.86 -7.77
CA TYR A 55 5.40 -3.98 -7.20
C TYR A 55 4.01 -4.65 -7.19
N THR A 56 3.58 -5.25 -8.29
CA THR A 56 2.31 -5.97 -8.35
C THR A 56 2.30 -7.21 -7.45
N HIS A 57 3.46 -7.84 -7.23
CA HIS A 57 3.59 -8.97 -6.31
C HIS A 57 3.51 -8.53 -4.85
N PHE A 58 4.18 -7.44 -4.49
CA PHE A 58 4.16 -6.86 -3.14
C PHE A 58 2.74 -6.46 -2.72
N ASN A 59 2.02 -5.75 -3.58
CA ASN A 59 0.66 -5.29 -3.30
C ASN A 59 -0.43 -6.36 -3.52
N GLY A 60 -0.07 -7.51 -4.07
CA GLY A 60 -1.05 -8.54 -4.47
C GLY A 60 -1.84 -9.21 -3.34
N ALA A 61 -1.46 -9.00 -2.09
CA ALA A 61 -2.13 -9.55 -0.92
C ALA A 61 -2.94 -8.50 -0.13
N ALA A 62 -2.89 -7.20 -0.50
CA ALA A 62 -3.44 -6.09 0.28
C ALA A 62 -4.89 -6.33 0.72
N GLY A 63 -5.83 -6.54 -0.19
CA GLY A 63 -7.22 -6.73 0.17
C GLY A 63 -7.48 -7.91 1.13
N SER A 64 -6.72 -9.01 0.99
CA SER A 64 -6.84 -10.15 1.91
C SER A 64 -6.29 -9.86 3.29
N LEU A 65 -5.22 -9.06 3.38
CA LEU A 65 -4.60 -8.67 4.66
C LEU A 65 -5.51 -7.71 5.42
N VAL A 66 -6.10 -6.74 4.74
CA VAL A 66 -7.08 -5.81 5.33
C VAL A 66 -8.32 -6.56 5.81
N ALA A 67 -8.89 -7.45 5.00
CA ALA A 67 -10.05 -8.27 5.40
C ALA A 67 -9.75 -9.13 6.63
N ARG A 68 -8.55 -9.68 6.72
CA ARG A 68 -8.10 -10.46 7.87
C ARG A 68 -8.03 -9.61 9.15
N LEU A 69 -7.44 -8.41 9.06
CA LEU A 69 -7.36 -7.49 10.19
C LEU A 69 -8.76 -7.09 10.67
N ALA A 70 -9.65 -6.68 9.76
CA ALA A 70 -11.04 -6.35 10.09
C ALA A 70 -11.76 -7.54 10.76
N SER A 71 -11.57 -8.76 10.27
CA SER A 71 -12.09 -9.98 10.89
C SER A 71 -11.53 -10.19 12.31
N SER A 72 -10.23 -9.98 12.53
CA SER A 72 -9.60 -10.12 13.85
C SER A 72 -10.17 -9.12 14.87
N ILE A 73 -10.42 -7.87 14.44
CA ILE A 73 -11.07 -6.83 15.26
C ILE A 73 -12.50 -7.25 15.60
N GLY A 74 -13.29 -7.63 14.60
CA GLY A 74 -14.69 -8.05 14.80
C GLY A 74 -14.83 -9.29 15.70
N LEU A 75 -13.86 -10.20 15.69
CA LEU A 75 -13.78 -11.35 16.61
C LEU A 75 -13.36 -10.96 18.05
N SER A 76 -12.90 -9.72 18.23
CA SER A 76 -12.42 -9.18 19.52
C SER A 76 -13.29 -8.01 20.00
N ARG A 77 -14.55 -7.97 19.60
CA ARG A 77 -15.48 -6.86 19.88
C ARG A 77 -15.60 -6.50 21.36
N GLU A 78 -15.41 -7.47 22.26
CA GLU A 78 -15.45 -7.25 23.71
C GLU A 78 -14.30 -6.39 24.24
N LEU A 79 -13.26 -6.13 23.45
CA LEU A 79 -12.15 -5.23 23.76
C LEU A 79 -12.47 -3.76 23.47
N PHE A 80 -13.56 -3.49 22.73
CA PHE A 80 -13.99 -2.16 22.32
C PHE A 80 -15.40 -1.89 22.88
N ARG A 81 -15.46 -1.18 23.99
CA ARG A 81 -16.70 -0.95 24.73
C ARG A 81 -16.91 0.52 25.04
N GLU A 82 -18.15 0.94 25.05
CA GLU A 82 -18.48 2.29 25.47
C GLU A 82 -18.39 2.43 26.99
N PRO A 83 -17.49 3.30 27.51
CA PRO A 83 -17.41 3.53 28.94
C PRO A 83 -18.73 4.03 29.49
N ALA A 84 -19.17 3.46 30.60
CA ALA A 84 -20.39 3.86 31.33
C ALA A 84 -21.73 3.53 30.63
N CYS A 85 -21.77 2.67 29.62
CA CYS A 85 -23.01 2.13 29.08
C CYS A 85 -23.43 0.84 29.79
N GLU A 86 -24.75 0.64 30.01
CA GLU A 86 -25.26 -0.63 30.53
C GLU A 86 -25.15 -1.72 29.44
N LEU A 87 -24.87 -2.97 29.86
CA LEU A 87 -24.57 -4.08 28.97
C LEU A 87 -25.62 -4.31 27.86
N PHE A 88 -26.90 -4.05 28.14
CA PHE A 88 -27.99 -4.27 27.19
C PHE A 88 -28.27 -3.08 26.27
N ASP A 89 -27.68 -1.91 26.56
CA ASP A 89 -27.83 -0.69 25.77
C ASP A 89 -26.55 -0.40 24.95
N GLU A 90 -25.55 -1.27 25.04
CA GLU A 90 -24.24 -1.08 24.41
C GLU A 90 -24.29 -1.37 22.91
N ALA A 91 -23.88 -0.41 22.10
CA ALA A 91 -23.65 -0.63 20.67
C ALA A 91 -22.39 -1.50 20.45
N ASP A 92 -22.35 -2.23 19.34
CA ASP A 92 -21.19 -3.06 18.98
C ASP A 92 -20.06 -2.18 18.41
N ARG A 93 -19.25 -1.61 19.30
CA ARG A 93 -18.14 -0.72 18.95
C ARG A 93 -17.00 -1.45 18.25
N GLY A 94 -16.82 -2.73 18.54
CA GLY A 94 -15.82 -3.55 17.83
C GLY A 94 -16.14 -3.71 16.35
N LEU A 95 -17.41 -3.88 15.98
CA LEU A 95 -17.81 -3.93 14.58
C LEU A 95 -17.74 -2.56 13.90
N GLU A 96 -17.94 -1.45 14.61
CA GLU A 96 -17.73 -0.11 14.06
C GLU A 96 -16.25 0.12 13.67
N VAL A 97 -15.32 -0.22 14.58
CA VAL A 97 -13.87 -0.17 14.29
C VAL A 97 -13.52 -1.09 13.13
N ALA A 98 -14.02 -2.33 13.12
CA ALA A 98 -13.77 -3.29 12.05
C ALA A 98 -14.30 -2.81 10.69
N ALA A 99 -15.45 -2.13 10.65
CA ALA A 99 -16.05 -1.61 9.43
C ALA A 99 -15.18 -0.53 8.78
N LYS A 100 -14.56 0.34 9.60
CA LYS A 100 -13.61 1.34 9.10
C LYS A 100 -12.36 0.74 8.47
N VAL A 101 -11.82 -0.33 9.06
CA VAL A 101 -10.72 -1.08 8.45
C VAL A 101 -11.18 -1.82 7.18
N LEU A 102 -12.41 -2.35 7.18
CA LEU A 102 -12.92 -3.15 6.06
C LEU A 102 -13.21 -2.31 4.81
N SER A 103 -13.41 -0.99 4.93
CA SER A 103 -13.80 -0.12 3.81
C SER A 103 -12.84 -0.24 2.62
N ALA A 104 -11.53 -0.22 2.84
CA ALA A 104 -10.51 -0.40 1.81
C ALA A 104 -10.60 -1.76 1.10
N THR A 105 -11.08 -2.82 1.77
CA THR A 105 -11.19 -4.16 1.18
C THR A 105 -12.23 -4.24 0.07
N ILE A 106 -13.27 -3.43 0.11
CA ILE A 106 -14.35 -3.47 -0.87
C ILE A 106 -13.82 -3.15 -2.27
N ASP A 107 -13.07 -2.07 -2.39
CA ASP A 107 -12.51 -1.64 -3.66
C ASP A 107 -11.38 -2.56 -4.14
N GLU A 108 -10.58 -3.11 -3.23
CA GLU A 108 -9.56 -4.12 -3.54
C GLU A 108 -10.13 -5.36 -4.24
N HIS A 109 -11.36 -5.75 -3.89
CA HIS A 109 -12.01 -6.93 -4.45
C HIS A 109 -12.90 -6.63 -5.65
N SER A 110 -13.40 -5.40 -5.82
CA SER A 110 -14.32 -5.03 -6.88
C SER A 110 -14.26 -3.55 -7.22
N ASP A 111 -13.50 -3.20 -8.25
CA ASP A 111 -13.41 -1.83 -8.75
C ASP A 111 -14.77 -1.28 -9.21
N ALA A 112 -15.10 -0.05 -8.81
CA ALA A 112 -16.37 0.60 -9.09
C ALA A 112 -16.59 0.90 -10.59
N HIS A 113 -15.51 1.19 -11.33
CA HIS A 113 -15.57 1.57 -12.77
C HIS A 113 -15.33 0.37 -13.69
N HIS A 114 -14.59 -0.64 -13.25
CA HIS A 114 -14.31 -1.87 -13.99
C HIS A 114 -15.00 -3.06 -13.32
N LYS A 115 -16.33 -3.10 -13.40
CA LYS A 115 -17.17 -4.11 -12.75
C LYS A 115 -16.65 -5.53 -13.00
N GLY A 116 -16.43 -6.26 -11.91
CA GLY A 116 -15.89 -7.61 -11.93
C GLY A 116 -14.37 -7.70 -11.99
N CYS A 117 -13.65 -6.58 -11.98
CA CYS A 117 -12.21 -6.54 -11.85
C CYS A 117 -11.82 -6.24 -10.40
N SER A 118 -10.96 -7.06 -9.81
CA SER A 118 -10.25 -6.71 -8.59
C SER A 118 -9.03 -5.84 -8.92
N HIS A 119 -8.49 -5.11 -7.94
CA HIS A 119 -7.23 -4.37 -8.11
C HIS A 119 -6.12 -5.29 -8.64
N ARG A 120 -6.08 -6.55 -8.20
CA ARG A 120 -5.14 -7.53 -8.73
C ARG A 120 -5.30 -7.78 -10.24
N THR A 121 -6.53 -7.80 -10.76
CA THR A 121 -6.79 -7.91 -12.21
C THR A 121 -6.34 -6.66 -12.94
N LEU A 122 -6.56 -5.48 -12.36
CA LEU A 122 -6.11 -4.20 -12.93
C LEU A 122 -4.58 -4.12 -12.93
N ALA A 123 -3.92 -4.55 -11.86
CA ALA A 123 -2.46 -4.66 -11.78
C ALA A 123 -1.89 -5.62 -12.85
N GLN A 124 -2.58 -6.74 -13.14
CA GLN A 124 -2.19 -7.64 -14.22
C GLN A 124 -2.32 -7.00 -15.61
N ALA A 125 -3.30 -6.11 -15.82
CA ALA A 125 -3.42 -5.35 -17.05
C ALA A 125 -2.21 -4.41 -17.25
N THR A 126 -1.82 -3.71 -16.18
CA THR A 126 -0.63 -2.86 -16.18
C THR A 126 0.63 -3.67 -16.47
N LEU A 127 0.82 -4.79 -15.78
CA LEU A 127 1.98 -5.67 -15.98
C LEU A 127 2.04 -6.23 -17.41
N LYS A 128 0.89 -6.62 -17.98
CA LYS A 128 0.80 -7.07 -19.38
C LYS A 128 1.23 -5.97 -20.35
N ALA A 129 0.78 -4.74 -20.14
CA ALA A 129 1.15 -3.60 -20.98
C ALA A 129 2.64 -3.30 -20.94
N VAL A 130 3.23 -3.27 -19.74
CA VAL A 130 4.68 -3.04 -19.57
C VAL A 130 5.49 -4.20 -20.16
N GLY A 131 5.01 -5.44 -20.05
CA GLY A 131 5.65 -6.60 -20.69
C GLY A 131 5.60 -6.53 -22.22
N ASN A 132 4.52 -6.02 -22.80
CA ASN A 132 4.41 -5.78 -24.24
C ASN A 132 5.37 -4.65 -24.68
N TYR A 133 5.42 -3.55 -23.90
CA TYR A 133 6.36 -2.45 -24.15
C TYR A 133 7.83 -2.93 -24.12
N ALA A 134 8.17 -3.81 -23.19
CA ALA A 134 9.50 -4.39 -23.10
C ALA A 134 9.76 -5.50 -24.14
N ALA A 135 8.80 -5.81 -25.01
CA ALA A 135 8.84 -6.86 -26.02
C ALA A 135 9.25 -8.24 -25.47
N LEU A 136 8.84 -8.56 -24.23
CA LEU A 136 9.21 -9.80 -23.56
C LEU A 136 8.44 -10.99 -24.12
N THR A 137 9.17 -12.07 -24.36
CA THR A 137 8.62 -13.41 -24.62
C THR A 137 7.98 -14.00 -23.36
N ASP A 138 7.13 -15.00 -23.50
CA ASP A 138 6.51 -15.69 -22.35
C ASP A 138 7.58 -16.37 -21.46
N ALA A 139 8.66 -16.89 -22.03
CA ALA A 139 9.77 -17.48 -21.29
C ALA A 139 10.47 -16.45 -20.40
N GLU A 140 10.70 -15.25 -20.93
CA GLU A 140 11.30 -14.14 -20.17
C GLU A 140 10.37 -13.64 -19.07
N ARG A 141 9.07 -13.49 -19.36
CA ARG A 141 8.06 -13.12 -18.35
C ARG A 141 8.05 -14.13 -17.20
N ASN A 142 8.07 -15.43 -17.52
CA ASN A 142 8.15 -16.50 -16.52
C ASN A 142 9.44 -16.43 -15.70
N SER A 143 10.58 -16.07 -16.31
CA SER A 143 11.83 -15.87 -15.58
C SER A 143 11.74 -14.70 -14.59
N PHE A 144 11.18 -13.56 -15.00
CA PHE A 144 10.96 -12.41 -14.13
C PHE A 144 9.92 -12.68 -13.04
N ALA A 145 9.01 -13.63 -13.23
CA ALA A 145 8.00 -14.01 -12.23
C ALA A 145 8.58 -14.74 -11.03
N THR A 146 9.84 -15.22 -11.10
CA THR A 146 10.53 -15.82 -9.95
C THR A 146 10.66 -14.78 -8.84
N VAL A 147 10.11 -15.08 -7.67
CA VAL A 147 10.12 -14.19 -6.51
C VAL A 147 11.46 -14.29 -5.79
N PRO A 148 12.19 -13.19 -5.61
CA PRO A 148 13.46 -13.22 -4.89
C PRO A 148 13.23 -13.37 -3.38
N THR A 149 14.21 -13.90 -2.68
CA THR A 149 14.13 -14.16 -1.23
C THR A 149 13.80 -12.91 -0.42
N TRP A 150 14.39 -11.76 -0.78
CA TRP A 150 14.12 -10.51 -0.09
C TRP A 150 12.62 -10.11 -0.15
N LEU A 151 11.97 -10.31 -1.31
CA LEU A 151 10.55 -9.99 -1.48
C LEU A 151 9.65 -10.97 -0.71
N THR A 152 10.02 -12.27 -0.70
CA THR A 152 9.32 -13.26 0.15
C THR A 152 9.37 -12.86 1.62
N GLN A 153 10.53 -12.45 2.12
CA GLN A 153 10.71 -12.01 3.51
C GLN A 153 9.88 -10.76 3.84
N LEU A 154 9.81 -9.78 2.92
CA LEU A 154 8.98 -8.59 3.10
C LEU A 154 7.48 -8.94 3.15
N LEU A 155 7.04 -9.84 2.29
CA LEU A 155 5.64 -10.30 2.30
C LEU A 155 5.29 -11.05 3.58
N GLU A 156 6.18 -11.92 4.06
CA GLU A 156 6.00 -12.61 5.35
C GLU A 156 5.89 -11.59 6.49
N ALA A 157 6.74 -10.56 6.51
CA ALA A 157 6.68 -9.49 7.50
C ALA A 157 5.38 -8.66 7.39
N ALA A 158 4.92 -8.35 6.19
CA ALA A 158 3.63 -7.69 5.97
C ALA A 158 2.46 -8.55 6.47
N VAL A 159 2.45 -9.85 6.17
CA VAL A 159 1.44 -10.79 6.65
C VAL A 159 1.40 -10.83 8.18
N VAL A 160 2.55 -10.81 8.84
CA VAL A 160 2.64 -10.76 10.32
C VAL A 160 2.14 -9.40 10.84
N GLY A 161 2.54 -8.30 10.20
CA GLY A 161 2.12 -6.94 10.59
C GLY A 161 0.60 -6.75 10.56
N TYR A 162 -0.06 -7.28 9.53
CA TYR A 162 -1.52 -7.23 9.39
C TYR A 162 -2.27 -8.32 10.17
N GLN A 163 -1.56 -9.20 10.87
CA GLN A 163 -2.23 -10.37 11.42
C GLN A 163 -3.32 -10.00 12.42
N GLY A 164 -3.07 -9.04 13.31
CA GLY A 164 -3.94 -8.74 14.44
C GLY A 164 -4.35 -10.03 15.14
N ILE A 165 -4.04 -10.20 16.41
CA ILE A 165 -4.37 -11.44 17.14
C ILE A 165 -5.73 -11.23 17.82
N PRO A 166 -6.79 -12.01 17.48
CA PRO A 166 -8.06 -11.90 18.18
C PRO A 166 -7.89 -12.07 19.70
N GLY A 167 -8.49 -11.16 20.47
CA GLY A 167 -8.35 -11.13 21.93
C GLY A 167 -7.09 -10.43 22.46
N ASP A 168 -6.16 -10.01 21.60
CA ASP A 168 -4.96 -9.25 21.96
C ASP A 168 -5.06 -7.81 21.47
N LEU A 169 -5.48 -6.90 22.36
CA LEU A 169 -5.71 -5.50 22.03
C LEU A 169 -4.45 -4.79 21.55
N GLU A 170 -3.28 -5.05 22.11
CA GLU A 170 -2.04 -4.43 21.69
C GLU A 170 -1.64 -4.86 20.27
N ALA A 171 -1.78 -6.16 19.96
CA ALA A 171 -1.51 -6.68 18.63
C ALA A 171 -2.50 -6.10 17.59
N LEU A 172 -3.78 -5.90 17.95
CA LEU A 172 -4.77 -5.28 17.08
C LEU A 172 -4.43 -3.81 16.80
N ILE A 173 -4.08 -3.02 17.81
CA ILE A 173 -3.71 -1.61 17.62
C ILE A 173 -2.44 -1.48 16.78
N ARG A 174 -1.41 -2.31 17.00
CA ARG A 174 -0.21 -2.33 16.12
C ARG A 174 -0.58 -2.64 14.67
N ALA A 175 -1.43 -3.64 14.45
CA ALA A 175 -1.86 -4.00 13.09
C ALA A 175 -2.69 -2.90 12.42
N MET A 176 -3.51 -2.16 13.18
CA MET A 176 -4.19 -0.97 12.67
C MET A 176 -3.21 0.15 12.32
N GLY A 177 -2.11 0.30 13.06
CA GLY A 177 -1.01 1.20 12.71
C GLY A 177 -0.31 0.82 11.40
N VAL A 178 -0.09 -0.49 11.15
CA VAL A 178 0.41 -1.02 9.87
C VAL A 178 -0.56 -0.67 8.73
N HIS A 179 -1.87 -0.86 8.95
CA HIS A 179 -2.91 -0.55 7.98
C HIS A 179 -2.95 0.96 7.68
N ALA A 180 -2.96 1.82 8.69
CA ALA A 180 -2.94 3.27 8.48
C ALA A 180 -1.71 3.71 7.66
N ALA A 181 -0.53 3.13 7.90
CA ALA A 181 0.65 3.41 7.11
C ALA A 181 0.49 2.99 5.66
N SER A 182 -0.05 1.80 5.39
CA SER A 182 -0.23 1.33 4.03
C SER A 182 -1.18 2.20 3.22
N GLU A 183 -2.32 2.62 3.79
CA GLU A 183 -3.29 3.46 3.10
C GLU A 183 -2.75 4.88 2.87
N MET A 184 -2.12 5.49 3.89
CA MET A 184 -1.56 6.84 3.77
C MET A 184 -0.39 6.92 2.79
N LEU A 185 0.43 5.87 2.70
CA LEU A 185 1.58 5.85 1.81
C LEU A 185 1.23 5.37 0.41
N ALA A 186 0.16 4.57 0.24
CA ALA A 186 -0.30 4.08 -1.06
C ALA A 186 -0.64 5.24 -2.02
N ALA A 187 -1.46 6.20 -1.60
CA ALA A 187 -1.80 7.37 -2.42
C ALA A 187 -0.55 8.13 -2.92
N ARG A 188 0.45 8.28 -2.05
CA ARG A 188 1.70 8.98 -2.33
C ARG A 188 2.56 8.19 -3.32
N GLU A 189 2.74 6.89 -3.09
CA GLU A 189 3.57 6.05 -3.97
C GLU A 189 2.97 5.92 -5.37
N TYR A 190 1.66 5.73 -5.50
CA TYR A 190 0.99 5.70 -6.81
C TYR A 190 1.16 7.02 -7.56
N ALA A 191 1.03 8.16 -6.88
CA ALA A 191 1.23 9.48 -7.48
C ALA A 191 2.68 9.68 -7.96
N VAL A 192 3.68 9.24 -7.18
CA VAL A 192 5.09 9.31 -7.58
C VAL A 192 5.38 8.37 -8.75
N ILE A 193 4.87 7.13 -8.73
CA ILE A 193 5.03 6.17 -9.84
C ILE A 193 4.43 6.76 -11.12
N ASP A 194 3.19 7.27 -11.08
CA ASP A 194 2.54 7.88 -12.24
C ASP A 194 3.34 9.09 -12.76
N LYS A 195 3.74 9.99 -11.87
CA LYS A 195 4.55 11.16 -12.20
C LYS A 195 5.84 10.76 -12.91
N VAL A 196 6.61 9.81 -12.37
CA VAL A 196 7.91 9.46 -12.93
C VAL A 196 7.77 8.68 -14.22
N VAL A 197 6.91 7.67 -14.26
CA VAL A 197 6.78 6.79 -15.44
C VAL A 197 6.16 7.51 -16.64
N ARG A 198 5.19 8.38 -16.41
CA ARG A 198 4.45 9.03 -17.52
C ARG A 198 4.77 10.51 -17.71
N TYR A 199 4.81 11.29 -16.63
CA TYR A 199 4.90 12.76 -16.79
C TYR A 199 6.35 13.24 -16.88
N THR A 200 7.28 12.71 -16.11
CA THR A 200 8.70 13.08 -16.21
C THR A 200 9.27 12.70 -17.58
N ASN A 201 8.78 11.59 -18.16
CA ASN A 201 9.16 11.09 -19.49
C ASN A 201 8.07 11.34 -20.54
N ALA A 202 7.30 12.43 -20.40
CA ALA A 202 6.17 12.73 -21.28
C ALA A 202 6.60 12.84 -22.75
N GLY A 203 5.90 12.08 -23.61
CA GLY A 203 6.25 11.99 -25.04
C GLY A 203 7.41 11.06 -25.38
N LEU A 204 7.94 10.32 -24.39
CA LEU A 204 9.02 9.36 -24.54
C LEU A 204 8.69 8.03 -23.81
N GLY A 205 9.38 6.98 -24.20
CA GLY A 205 9.35 5.70 -23.49
C GLY A 205 7.94 5.12 -23.38
N PHE A 206 7.57 4.65 -22.18
CA PHE A 206 6.29 3.97 -21.94
C PHE A 206 5.07 4.89 -22.11
N ASP A 207 5.17 6.18 -21.76
CA ASP A 207 4.08 7.14 -21.96
C ASP A 207 3.76 7.31 -23.46
N GLN A 208 4.78 7.43 -24.33
CA GLN A 208 4.58 7.48 -25.76
C GLN A 208 3.99 6.17 -26.30
N TYR A 209 4.50 5.03 -25.83
CA TYR A 209 3.95 3.72 -26.19
C TYR A 209 2.45 3.61 -25.92
N LEU A 210 1.98 4.06 -24.75
CA LEU A 210 0.54 4.07 -24.43
C LEU A 210 -0.26 4.96 -25.39
N LYS A 211 0.28 6.14 -25.75
CA LYS A 211 -0.34 7.10 -26.68
C LYS A 211 -0.41 6.58 -28.12
N ASP A 212 0.53 5.77 -28.53
CA ASP A 212 0.61 5.17 -29.87
C ASP A 212 -0.39 4.00 -30.10
N GLY A 213 -1.45 3.92 -29.30
CA GLY A 213 -2.53 2.96 -29.47
C GLY A 213 -2.45 1.73 -28.53
N HIS A 214 -1.51 1.73 -27.61
CA HIS A 214 -1.33 0.64 -26.65
C HIS A 214 -1.92 0.94 -25.26
N GLY A 215 -2.78 1.95 -25.15
CA GLY A 215 -3.42 2.36 -23.90
C GLY A 215 -4.45 1.39 -23.34
N GLN A 216 -4.73 0.28 -24.02
CA GLN A 216 -5.63 -0.77 -23.56
C GLN A 216 -5.01 -2.16 -23.77
N VAL A 217 -5.31 -3.07 -22.86
CA VAL A 217 -4.96 -4.49 -22.97
C VAL A 217 -6.21 -5.34 -22.81
N GLU A 218 -6.21 -6.51 -23.42
CA GLU A 218 -7.30 -7.49 -23.25
C GLU A 218 -6.91 -8.55 -22.21
N LEU A 219 -7.76 -8.73 -21.19
CA LEU A 219 -7.69 -9.81 -20.22
C LEU A 219 -9.05 -10.50 -20.15
N ASN A 220 -9.07 -11.82 -20.35
CA ASN A 220 -10.30 -12.63 -20.30
C ASN A 220 -11.44 -12.09 -21.17
N GLY A 221 -11.13 -11.57 -22.35
CA GLY A 221 -12.10 -10.97 -23.28
C GLY A 221 -12.57 -9.56 -22.92
N GLN A 222 -12.04 -8.97 -21.86
CA GLN A 222 -12.34 -7.59 -21.46
C GLN A 222 -11.19 -6.65 -21.82
N LYS A 223 -11.53 -5.48 -22.37
CA LYS A 223 -10.56 -4.40 -22.60
C LYS A 223 -10.42 -3.57 -21.33
N ILE A 224 -9.20 -3.51 -20.83
CA ILE A 224 -8.86 -2.78 -19.61
C ILE A 224 -7.82 -1.71 -19.96
N SER A 225 -7.96 -0.49 -19.41
CA SER A 225 -6.95 0.55 -19.56
C SER A 225 -5.62 0.08 -18.95
N ALA A 226 -4.57 0.15 -19.75
CA ALA A 226 -3.25 -0.40 -19.43
C ALA A 226 -2.59 0.21 -18.18
N TRP A 227 -2.94 1.43 -17.83
CA TRP A 227 -2.35 2.18 -16.71
C TRP A 227 -3.39 2.65 -15.68
N TYR A 228 -4.63 2.17 -15.79
CA TYR A 228 -5.73 2.62 -14.94
C TYR A 228 -5.43 2.39 -13.46
N TRP A 229 -4.93 1.22 -13.08
CA TRP A 229 -4.61 0.87 -11.70
C TRP A 229 -3.72 1.92 -11.02
N ILE A 230 -2.64 2.34 -11.68
CA ILE A 230 -1.73 3.35 -11.12
C ILE A 230 -2.38 4.75 -11.13
N ALA A 231 -3.04 5.10 -12.23
CA ALA A 231 -3.56 6.45 -12.42
C ALA A 231 -4.74 6.79 -11.50
N VAL A 232 -5.63 5.83 -11.21
CA VAL A 232 -6.80 6.07 -10.36
C VAL A 232 -6.41 6.27 -8.90
N HIS A 233 -5.42 5.51 -8.42
CA HIS A 233 -4.92 5.63 -7.04
C HIS A 233 -4.00 6.84 -6.84
N GLY A 234 -3.24 7.26 -7.87
CA GLY A 234 -2.35 8.42 -7.84
C GLY A 234 -3.02 9.76 -8.16
N SER A 235 -4.34 9.79 -8.42
CA SER A 235 -5.02 11.01 -8.87
C SER A 235 -5.31 11.98 -7.73
N HIS A 236 -4.58 13.10 -7.67
CA HIS A 236 -4.85 14.21 -6.75
C HIS A 236 -6.01 15.13 -7.18
N LYS A 237 -6.63 14.91 -8.35
CA LYS A 237 -7.61 15.85 -8.94
C LYS A 237 -9.06 15.59 -8.55
N GLU A 238 -9.36 14.40 -8.14
CA GLU A 238 -10.63 14.04 -7.49
C GLU A 238 -10.21 13.41 -6.17
N ALA A 239 -10.94 13.61 -5.07
CA ALA A 239 -10.67 12.92 -3.83
C ALA A 239 -10.58 11.41 -4.16
N GLY A 240 -9.36 10.92 -4.31
CA GLY A 240 -9.10 9.56 -4.81
C GLY A 240 -9.55 8.56 -3.76
N VAL A 241 -9.89 7.37 -4.19
CA VAL A 241 -10.30 6.24 -3.33
C VAL A 241 -9.33 6.05 -2.14
N GLU A 242 -8.03 6.22 -2.37
CA GLU A 242 -6.99 6.10 -1.34
C GLU A 242 -7.08 7.21 -0.25
N THR A 243 -7.60 8.40 -0.57
CA THR A 243 -7.79 9.46 0.42
C THR A 243 -8.89 9.08 1.42
N ASP A 244 -9.95 8.43 0.93
CA ASP A 244 -11.03 7.95 1.78
C ASP A 244 -10.58 6.75 2.63
N HIS A 245 -9.77 5.83 2.07
CA HIS A 245 -9.19 4.70 2.80
C HIS A 245 -8.23 5.15 3.90
N ALA A 246 -7.34 6.10 3.62
CA ALA A 246 -6.45 6.68 4.62
C ALA A 246 -7.23 7.36 5.76
N HIS A 247 -8.30 8.09 5.42
CA HIS A 247 -9.19 8.71 6.40
C HIS A 247 -9.87 7.65 7.28
N ASP A 248 -10.47 6.62 6.69
CA ASP A 248 -11.13 5.53 7.41
C ASP A 248 -10.16 4.74 8.30
N ALA A 249 -8.93 4.52 7.85
CA ALA A 249 -7.90 3.86 8.66
C ALA A 249 -7.51 4.69 9.90
N LEU A 250 -7.39 6.02 9.78
CA LEU A 250 -7.14 6.92 10.91
C LEU A 250 -8.36 7.02 11.83
N GLU A 251 -9.56 7.02 11.27
CA GLU A 251 -10.80 7.00 12.05
C GLU A 251 -10.93 5.68 12.83
N ALA A 252 -10.56 4.54 12.24
CA ALA A 252 -10.52 3.26 12.95
C ALA A 252 -9.63 3.31 14.20
N LEU A 253 -8.42 3.90 14.09
CA LEU A 253 -7.51 4.11 15.23
C LEU A 253 -8.13 5.05 16.28
N THR A 254 -8.81 6.12 15.85
CA THR A 254 -9.48 7.07 16.72
C THR A 254 -10.62 6.41 17.51
N LEU A 255 -11.47 5.64 16.83
CA LEU A 255 -12.53 4.85 17.46
C LEU A 255 -11.97 3.78 18.42
N ALA A 256 -10.91 3.09 18.01
CA ALA A 256 -10.25 2.12 18.87
C ALA A 256 -9.70 2.77 20.15
N MET A 257 -9.09 3.95 20.05
CA MET A 257 -8.60 4.71 21.21
C MET A 257 -9.77 5.16 22.13
N GLN A 258 -10.90 5.52 21.53
CA GLN A 258 -12.09 5.94 22.29
C GLN A 258 -12.72 4.78 23.08
N TYR A 259 -12.75 3.59 22.49
CA TYR A 259 -13.52 2.47 23.02
C TYR A 259 -12.67 1.36 23.70
N CYS A 260 -11.35 1.43 23.62
CA CYS A 260 -10.51 0.46 24.30
C CYS A 260 -10.15 0.87 25.73
N THR A 261 -9.65 -0.09 26.53
CA THR A 261 -9.26 0.16 27.92
C THR A 261 -7.82 0.63 28.11
N LEU A 262 -7.03 0.70 27.03
CA LEU A 262 -5.65 1.16 27.12
C LEU A 262 -5.58 2.69 27.31
N PRO A 263 -4.59 3.19 28.05
CA PRO A 263 -4.31 4.63 28.09
C PRO A 263 -4.03 5.17 26.67
N ASN A 264 -4.54 6.36 26.33
CA ASN A 264 -4.37 6.98 25.01
C ASN A 264 -2.89 7.02 24.57
N GLN A 265 -1.99 7.34 25.48
CA GLN A 265 -0.55 7.34 25.20
C GLN A 265 -0.04 5.98 24.73
N GLN A 266 -0.54 4.89 25.31
CA GLN A 266 -0.17 3.52 24.90
C GLN A 266 -0.74 3.18 23.53
N VAL A 267 -1.99 3.58 23.25
CA VAL A 267 -2.62 3.41 21.91
C VAL A 267 -1.78 4.13 20.85
N TRP A 268 -1.41 5.38 21.08
CA TRP A 268 -0.52 6.13 20.20
C TRP A 268 0.81 5.41 19.98
N GLN A 269 1.47 4.96 21.04
CA GLN A 269 2.74 4.25 20.92
C GLN A 269 2.62 3.00 20.05
N LEU A 270 1.60 2.16 20.29
CA LEU A 270 1.36 0.94 19.54
C LEU A 270 1.04 1.22 18.07
N ALA A 271 0.22 2.23 17.79
CA ALA A 271 -0.08 2.65 16.42
C ALA A 271 1.19 3.14 15.70
N PHE A 272 2.04 3.93 16.35
CA PHE A 272 3.32 4.36 15.79
C PHE A 272 4.28 3.20 15.55
N GLU A 273 4.37 2.22 16.45
CA GLU A 273 5.18 1.01 16.25
C GLU A 273 4.75 0.25 14.99
N GLY A 274 3.43 0.10 14.78
CA GLY A 274 2.89 -0.52 13.58
C GLY A 274 3.17 0.30 12.32
N PHE A 275 2.98 1.61 12.38
CA PHE A 275 3.25 2.53 11.28
C PHE A 275 4.73 2.48 10.86
N GLU A 276 5.66 2.56 11.81
CA GLU A 276 7.11 2.47 11.57
C GLU A 276 7.51 1.13 10.93
N ALA A 277 6.87 0.05 11.36
CA ALA A 277 7.10 -1.26 10.77
C ALA A 277 6.76 -1.28 9.27
N PHE A 278 5.61 -0.73 8.87
CA PHE A 278 5.25 -0.66 7.45
C PHE A 278 6.12 0.31 6.66
N VAL A 279 6.45 1.49 7.19
CA VAL A 279 7.41 2.42 6.57
C VAL A 279 8.73 1.73 6.25
N THR A 280 9.23 0.92 7.19
CA THR A 280 10.46 0.16 7.00
C THR A 280 10.33 -0.88 5.88
N LEU A 281 9.18 -1.58 5.79
CA LEU A 281 8.90 -2.51 4.72
C LEU A 281 8.88 -1.82 3.36
N GLN A 282 8.16 -0.70 3.25
CA GLN A 282 8.05 0.08 2.02
C GLN A 282 9.42 0.60 1.55
N GLN A 283 10.19 1.22 2.44
CA GLN A 283 11.53 1.69 2.12
C GLN A 283 12.42 0.56 1.62
N THR A 284 12.43 -0.56 2.31
CA THR A 284 13.22 -1.74 1.93
C THR A 284 12.78 -2.26 0.56
N PHE A 285 11.48 -2.31 0.30
CA PHE A 285 10.95 -2.72 -1.00
C PHE A 285 11.51 -1.86 -2.13
N PHE A 286 11.40 -0.54 -2.06
CA PHE A 286 11.85 0.34 -3.13
C PHE A 286 13.36 0.33 -3.29
N GLN A 287 14.13 0.21 -2.21
CA GLN A 287 15.61 0.10 -2.27
C GLN A 287 16.06 -1.20 -2.95
N GLU A 288 15.48 -2.35 -2.59
CA GLU A 288 15.84 -3.63 -3.21
C GLU A 288 15.35 -3.73 -4.66
N ALA A 289 14.16 -3.22 -4.97
CA ALA A 289 13.65 -3.13 -6.33
C ALA A 289 14.55 -2.24 -7.22
N GLN A 290 15.00 -1.09 -6.69
CA GLN A 290 15.95 -0.23 -7.39
C GLN A 290 17.27 -0.96 -7.68
N LYS A 291 17.81 -1.68 -6.72
CA LYS A 291 19.05 -2.45 -6.85
C LYS A 291 18.92 -3.54 -7.92
N GLU A 292 17.83 -4.33 -7.91
CA GLU A 292 17.58 -5.33 -8.96
C GLU A 292 17.50 -4.68 -10.35
N CYS A 293 16.83 -3.52 -10.47
CA CYS A 293 16.77 -2.80 -11.75
C CYS A 293 18.15 -2.34 -12.22
N LEU A 294 18.99 -1.80 -11.33
CA LEU A 294 20.35 -1.39 -11.65
C LEU A 294 21.22 -2.56 -12.12
N ASP A 295 21.11 -3.70 -11.45
CA ASP A 295 21.89 -4.89 -11.80
C ASP A 295 21.44 -5.48 -13.14
N LEU A 296 20.13 -5.47 -13.43
CA LEU A 296 19.60 -5.85 -14.74
C LEU A 296 20.14 -4.92 -15.85
N ILE A 297 20.06 -3.60 -15.66
CA ILE A 297 20.54 -2.61 -16.64
C ILE A 297 22.03 -2.80 -16.95
N LYS A 298 22.88 -3.01 -15.93
CA LYS A 298 24.31 -3.28 -16.10
C LYS A 298 24.54 -4.54 -16.93
N THR A 299 23.78 -5.60 -16.69
CA THR A 299 23.88 -6.89 -17.40
C THR A 299 23.49 -6.73 -18.87
N GLU A 300 22.38 -6.03 -19.16
CA GLU A 300 21.92 -5.77 -20.53
C GLU A 300 22.92 -4.88 -21.31
N MET A 301 23.47 -3.85 -20.67
CA MET A 301 24.48 -2.98 -21.31
C MET A 301 25.82 -3.69 -21.52
N GLY A 302 26.22 -4.55 -20.57
CA GLY A 302 27.46 -5.31 -20.69
C GLY A 302 27.45 -6.41 -21.77
N SER A 303 26.26 -6.89 -22.16
CA SER A 303 26.09 -7.87 -23.25
C SER A 303 26.05 -7.24 -24.64
N LEU A 304 26.08 -5.91 -24.75
CA LEU A 304 26.12 -5.16 -26.02
C LEU A 304 27.55 -4.77 -26.45
N ILE A 305 28.55 -5.06 -25.63
CA ILE A 305 30.00 -4.85 -25.88
C ILE A 305 30.68 -6.19 -26.15
#